data_f80157448d05194aa750d930a165ab7a
#
_entry.id   f80157448d05194aa750d930a165ab7a
#
_cell.length_a   1.000
_cell.length_b   1.000
_cell.length_c   1.000
_cell.angle_alpha   90.00
_cell.angle_beta   90.00
_cell.angle_gamma   90.00
#
_symmetry.space_group_name_H-M   'P 1'
#
loop_
_entity.id
_entity.type
_entity.pdbx_description
1 polymer ?
#
loop_
_entity_poly.entity_id
_entity_poly.type
_entity_poly.pdbx_seq_one_letter_code
_entity_poly.pdbx_strand_id
1 'polypeptide(L)'
;FKKNKLIAISLQLILLCSLVKYANADGIIVQSVKLEQNEATFSLNATFHIDLSPIIQEALHKGVSLPFVLDFNVIQQRWNISDQTVVETSLPYRLSFSALTRQYQIKDKLRGRDASFDTLEQALIAAGVITDLVVFNAEQLKPEVEYEAQVRLRLEAGGLPSALQLEALESDKWEVSSPWYRWVMER
;
A
#
# COMPACT_ATOMS: atom_id res chain seq x y z
N PHE A 1 -24.85 34.30 -39.04
CA PHE A 1 -25.60 33.30 -38.22
C PHE A 1 -24.83 31.99 -37.98
N LYS A 2 -23.96 31.51 -38.91
CA LYS A 2 -23.20 30.28 -38.78
C LYS A 2 -21.99 30.35 -37.79
N LYS A 3 -21.31 31.51 -37.70
CA LYS A 3 -20.14 31.70 -36.83
C LYS A 3 -20.47 31.62 -35.33
N ASN A 4 -21.63 32.14 -34.91
CA ASN A 4 -22.01 32.16 -33.49
C ASN A 4 -22.42 30.78 -32.97
N LYS A 5 -22.91 29.88 -33.86
CA LYS A 5 -23.22 28.48 -33.48
C LYS A 5 -21.95 27.65 -33.25
N LEU A 6 -20.89 27.87 -34.04
CA LEU A 6 -19.59 27.19 -33.87
C LEU A 6 -18.88 27.61 -32.59
N ILE A 7 -18.96 28.89 -32.21
CA ILE A 7 -18.40 29.39 -30.95
C ILE A 7 -19.15 28.82 -29.73
N ALA A 8 -20.49 28.72 -29.82
CA ALA A 8 -21.31 28.16 -28.76
C ALA A 8 -21.04 26.64 -28.54
N ILE A 9 -20.83 25.89 -29.63
CA ILE A 9 -20.51 24.46 -29.57
C ILE A 9 -19.10 24.22 -28.99
N SER A 10 -18.11 25.07 -29.36
CA SER A 10 -16.75 24.96 -28.81
C SER A 10 -16.71 25.31 -27.32
N LEU A 11 -17.50 26.32 -26.87
CA LEU A 11 -17.59 26.68 -25.47
C LEU A 11 -18.28 25.59 -24.61
N GLN A 12 -19.28 24.91 -25.20
CA GLN A 12 -20.00 23.82 -24.55
C GLN A 12 -19.13 22.56 -24.43
N LEU A 13 -18.23 22.31 -25.39
CA LEU A 13 -17.28 21.20 -25.35
C LEU A 13 -16.17 21.42 -24.29
N ILE A 14 -15.72 22.67 -24.10
CA ILE A 14 -14.74 23.04 -23.08
C ILE A 14 -15.35 22.92 -21.66
N LEU A 15 -16.62 23.25 -21.50
CA LEU A 15 -17.31 23.12 -20.20
C LEU A 15 -17.55 21.65 -19.80
N LEU A 16 -17.68 20.74 -20.78
CA LEU A 16 -17.86 19.31 -20.51
C LEU A 16 -16.55 18.63 -20.07
N CYS A 17 -15.40 19.17 -20.45
CA CYS A 17 -14.08 18.64 -20.05
C CYS A 17 -13.70 18.97 -18.59
N SER A 18 -14.39 19.92 -17.94
CA SER A 18 -14.08 20.34 -16.55
C SER A 18 -14.77 19.53 -15.47
N LEU A 19 -15.57 18.51 -15.84
CA LEU A 19 -16.26 17.62 -14.91
C LEU A 19 -15.59 16.24 -14.76
N VAL A 20 -14.29 16.13 -15.04
CA VAL A 20 -13.53 14.97 -14.60
C VAL A 20 -13.44 15.05 -13.07
N LYS A 21 -14.45 14.53 -12.40
CA LYS A 21 -14.31 14.18 -10.99
C LYS A 21 -13.18 13.16 -10.95
N TYR A 22 -12.06 13.52 -10.31
CA TYR A 22 -11.09 12.54 -9.86
C TYR A 22 -11.89 11.59 -8.94
N ALA A 23 -12.28 10.45 -9.46
CA ALA A 23 -12.70 9.35 -8.61
C ALA A 23 -11.44 9.01 -7.81
N ASN A 24 -11.40 9.39 -6.53
CA ASN A 24 -10.48 8.80 -5.60
C ASN A 24 -10.83 7.31 -5.62
N ALA A 25 -10.01 6.51 -6.28
CA ALA A 25 -10.13 5.08 -6.19
C ALA A 25 -9.70 4.72 -4.76
N ASP A 26 -10.63 4.21 -3.96
CA ASP A 26 -10.28 3.59 -2.68
C ASP A 26 -9.13 2.61 -2.92
N GLY A 27 -8.12 2.61 -2.06
CA GLY A 27 -7.01 1.70 -2.24
C GLY A 27 -5.69 2.20 -1.67
N ILE A 28 -4.61 1.58 -2.12
CA ILE A 28 -3.25 1.94 -1.70
C ILE A 28 -2.44 2.31 -2.94
N ILE A 29 -1.79 3.47 -2.88
CA ILE A 29 -0.91 3.96 -3.94
C ILE A 29 0.52 4.05 -3.42
N VAL A 30 1.47 3.52 -4.18
CA VAL A 30 2.90 3.66 -3.88
C VAL A 30 3.35 5.06 -4.32
N GLN A 31 3.81 5.89 -3.37
CA GLN A 31 4.27 7.25 -3.64
C GLN A 31 5.79 7.31 -3.86
N SER A 32 6.54 6.59 -3.04
CA SER A 32 7.99 6.53 -3.15
C SER A 32 8.53 5.21 -2.60
N VAL A 33 9.62 4.73 -3.19
CA VAL A 33 10.34 3.55 -2.71
C VAL A 33 11.83 3.81 -2.90
N LYS A 34 12.62 3.50 -1.87
CA LYS A 34 14.08 3.52 -1.90
C LYS A 34 14.61 2.32 -1.13
N LEU A 35 15.49 1.58 -1.75
CA LEU A 35 16.24 0.48 -1.12
C LEU A 35 17.68 0.94 -0.93
N GLU A 36 18.18 0.88 0.28
CA GLU A 36 19.53 1.33 0.64
C GLU A 36 20.33 0.15 1.15
N GLN A 37 21.56 0.01 0.66
CA GLN A 37 22.49 -0.97 1.19
C GLN A 37 23.34 -0.32 2.29
N ASN A 38 23.27 -0.91 3.48
CA ASN A 38 24.08 -0.53 4.64
C ASN A 38 24.97 -1.71 5.01
N GLU A 39 26.26 -1.66 4.63
CA GLU A 39 27.24 -2.73 4.88
C GLU A 39 26.72 -4.12 4.48
N ALA A 40 26.18 -4.88 5.44
CA ALA A 40 25.73 -6.26 5.26
C ALA A 40 24.19 -6.40 5.05
N THR A 41 23.41 -5.31 5.12
CA THR A 41 21.96 -5.38 5.08
C THR A 41 21.38 -4.43 4.05
N PHE A 42 20.18 -4.76 3.58
CA PHE A 42 19.36 -3.86 2.76
C PHE A 42 18.18 -3.35 3.58
N SER A 43 18.02 -2.02 3.61
CA SER A 43 16.94 -1.32 4.29
C SER A 43 16.00 -0.66 3.30
N LEU A 44 14.70 -0.84 3.52
CA LEU A 44 13.62 -0.27 2.71
C LEU A 44 13.10 1.00 3.36
N ASN A 45 13.03 2.07 2.57
CA ASN A 45 12.27 3.28 2.82
C ASN A 45 11.15 3.36 1.79
N ALA A 46 9.89 3.45 2.22
CA ALA A 46 8.77 3.52 1.31
C ALA A 46 7.64 4.39 1.88
N THR A 47 6.90 5.04 0.99
CA THR A 47 5.71 5.81 1.35
C THR A 47 4.54 5.34 0.51
N PHE A 48 3.47 4.97 1.19
CA PHE A 48 2.19 4.58 0.61
C PHE A 48 1.12 5.59 1.01
N HIS A 49 0.29 5.98 0.06
CA HIS A 49 -0.97 6.66 0.38
C HIS A 49 -2.06 5.61 0.52
N ILE A 50 -2.73 5.60 1.67
CA ILE A 50 -3.80 4.65 1.98
C ILE A 50 -5.11 5.42 2.01
N ASP A 51 -6.06 5.03 1.16
CA ASP A 51 -7.43 5.51 1.16
C ASP A 51 -8.38 4.35 1.42
N LEU A 52 -9.16 4.45 2.49
CA LEU A 52 -10.08 3.40 2.92
C LEU A 52 -11.50 3.75 2.51
N SER A 53 -12.21 2.79 1.92
CA SER A 53 -13.63 2.93 1.63
C SER A 53 -14.45 3.25 2.89
N PRO A 54 -15.58 3.94 2.78
CA PRO A 54 -16.46 4.23 3.92
C PRO A 54 -16.86 2.98 4.72
N ILE A 55 -16.99 1.84 4.06
CA ILE A 55 -17.33 0.55 4.69
C ILE A 55 -16.23 0.09 5.63
N ILE A 56 -14.97 0.16 5.19
CA ILE A 56 -13.81 -0.22 6.00
C ILE A 56 -13.61 0.76 7.16
N GLN A 57 -13.80 2.06 6.91
CA GLN A 57 -13.75 3.08 7.97
C GLN A 57 -14.83 2.85 9.04
N GLU A 58 -16.05 2.52 8.63
CA GLU A 58 -17.14 2.19 9.55
C GLU A 58 -16.82 0.94 10.39
N ALA A 59 -16.28 -0.11 9.76
CA ALA A 59 -15.85 -1.31 10.46
C ALA A 59 -14.76 -1.01 11.50
N LEU A 60 -13.77 -0.19 11.14
CA LEU A 60 -12.72 0.27 12.05
C LEU A 60 -13.32 1.00 13.27
N HIS A 61 -14.28 1.93 13.06
CA HIS A 61 -14.96 2.64 14.13
C HIS A 61 -15.81 1.72 15.03
N LYS A 62 -16.31 0.61 14.48
CA LYS A 62 -17.00 -0.45 15.25
C LYS A 62 -16.03 -1.38 15.99
N GLY A 63 -14.73 -1.09 15.98
CA GLY A 63 -13.71 -1.83 16.71
C GLY A 63 -13.07 -2.99 15.94
N VAL A 64 -13.33 -3.12 14.65
CA VAL A 64 -12.64 -4.07 13.80
C VAL A 64 -11.18 -3.64 13.65
N SER A 65 -10.24 -4.51 13.96
CA SER A 65 -8.82 -4.28 13.74
C SER A 65 -8.46 -4.64 12.30
N LEU A 66 -7.88 -3.69 11.57
CA LEU A 66 -7.48 -3.84 10.18
C LEU A 66 -6.05 -4.38 10.10
N PRO A 67 -5.84 -5.61 9.62
CA PRO A 67 -4.52 -6.18 9.45
C PRO A 67 -3.94 -5.75 8.10
N PHE A 68 -2.82 -5.03 8.13
CA PHE A 68 -2.02 -4.69 6.97
C PHE A 68 -0.79 -5.59 6.88
N VAL A 69 -0.35 -5.85 5.67
CA VAL A 69 0.89 -6.58 5.39
C VAL A 69 1.69 -5.84 4.34
N LEU A 70 2.95 -5.53 4.68
CA LEU A 70 3.95 -5.09 3.72
C LEU A 70 4.64 -6.34 3.18
N ASP A 71 4.47 -6.64 1.90
CA ASP A 71 5.17 -7.71 1.20
C ASP A 71 6.36 -7.10 0.44
N PHE A 72 7.54 -7.68 0.61
CA PHE A 72 8.76 -7.32 -0.11
C PHE A 72 9.45 -8.58 -0.63
N ASN A 73 9.76 -8.63 -1.92
CA ASN A 73 10.42 -9.75 -2.55
C ASN A 73 11.61 -9.29 -3.38
N VAL A 74 12.62 -10.14 -3.51
CA VAL A 74 13.69 -10.03 -4.50
C VAL A 74 13.64 -11.23 -5.42
N ILE A 75 13.61 -10.97 -6.72
CA ILE A 75 13.42 -11.95 -7.77
C ILE A 75 14.68 -11.97 -8.66
N GLN A 76 15.22 -13.15 -8.87
CA GLN A 76 16.20 -13.39 -9.92
C GLN A 76 15.48 -13.70 -11.23
N GLN A 77 15.61 -12.83 -12.22
CA GLN A 77 15.08 -13.09 -13.54
C GLN A 77 15.93 -14.15 -14.26
N ARG A 78 15.27 -15.12 -14.90
CA ARG A 78 15.91 -16.19 -15.66
C ARG A 78 15.33 -16.25 -17.06
N TRP A 79 16.16 -16.08 -18.07
CA TRP A 79 15.73 -15.98 -19.47
C TRP A 79 15.09 -17.24 -20.07
N ASN A 80 15.33 -18.42 -19.49
CA ASN A 80 14.87 -19.72 -20.04
C ASN A 80 14.14 -20.61 -19.03
N ILE A 81 13.91 -20.14 -17.79
CA ILE A 81 13.26 -20.87 -16.70
C ILE A 81 12.40 -19.87 -15.95
N SER A 82 11.43 -20.34 -15.19
CA SER A 82 10.62 -19.46 -14.30
C SER A 82 11.51 -18.65 -13.37
N ASP A 83 11.15 -17.40 -13.16
CA ASP A 83 11.80 -16.51 -12.22
C ASP A 83 11.89 -17.15 -10.82
N GLN A 84 12.96 -16.85 -10.10
CA GLN A 84 13.17 -17.38 -8.76
C GLN A 84 13.09 -16.26 -7.73
N THR A 85 12.16 -16.37 -6.78
CA THR A 85 12.16 -15.54 -5.57
C THR A 85 13.31 -15.98 -4.68
N VAL A 86 14.26 -15.08 -4.41
CA VAL A 86 15.43 -15.32 -3.55
C VAL A 86 15.28 -14.73 -2.17
N VAL A 87 14.47 -13.70 -2.04
CA VAL A 87 14.06 -13.09 -0.78
C VAL A 87 12.55 -12.92 -0.78
N GLU A 88 11.92 -13.34 0.31
CA GLU A 88 10.49 -13.12 0.57
C GLU A 88 10.33 -12.64 2.00
N THR A 89 9.78 -11.46 2.17
CA THR A 89 9.57 -10.82 3.48
C THR A 89 8.16 -10.29 3.55
N SER A 90 7.40 -10.73 4.56
CA SER A 90 6.05 -10.25 4.83
C SER A 90 5.97 -9.73 6.26
N LEU A 91 5.60 -8.46 6.41
CA LEU A 91 5.63 -7.74 7.68
C LEU A 91 4.22 -7.26 8.05
N PRO A 92 3.54 -8.00 8.93
CA PRO A 92 2.19 -7.65 9.36
C PRO A 92 2.20 -6.59 10.45
N TYR A 93 1.27 -5.65 10.36
CA TYR A 93 0.91 -4.71 11.42
C TYR A 93 -0.60 -4.47 11.45
N ARG A 94 -1.10 -3.83 12.49
CA ARG A 94 -2.54 -3.63 12.68
C ARG A 94 -2.88 -2.18 12.97
N LEU A 95 -3.93 -1.69 12.30
CA LEU A 95 -4.61 -0.45 12.63
C LEU A 95 -5.91 -0.77 13.35
N SER A 96 -6.15 -0.15 14.49
CA SER A 96 -7.37 -0.31 15.28
C SER A 96 -7.86 1.02 15.83
N PHE A 97 -9.15 1.11 16.16
CA PHE A 97 -9.73 2.25 16.87
C PHE A 97 -10.15 1.85 18.28
N SER A 98 -9.72 2.62 19.28
CA SER A 98 -10.11 2.44 20.66
C SER A 98 -11.26 3.40 21.01
N ALA A 99 -12.47 2.88 21.18
CA ALA A 99 -13.63 3.69 21.56
C ALA A 99 -13.48 4.32 22.97
N LEU A 100 -12.70 3.69 23.85
CA LEU A 100 -12.45 4.18 25.20
C LEU A 100 -11.60 5.45 25.21
N THR A 101 -10.49 5.45 24.46
CA THR A 101 -9.56 6.60 24.35
C THR A 101 -9.89 7.51 23.17
N ARG A 102 -10.78 7.08 22.27
CA ARG A 102 -11.10 7.73 20.99
C ARG A 102 -9.88 7.96 20.11
N GLN A 103 -8.94 7.03 20.15
CA GLN A 103 -7.69 7.11 19.40
C GLN A 103 -7.54 5.94 18.44
N TYR A 104 -6.88 6.21 17.31
CA TYR A 104 -6.43 5.21 16.38
C TYR A 104 -5.06 4.70 16.81
N GLN A 105 -4.87 3.39 16.78
CA GLN A 105 -3.65 2.75 17.24
C GLN A 105 -3.05 1.90 16.15
N ILE A 106 -1.76 2.10 15.89
CA ILE A 106 -0.95 1.21 15.07
C ILE A 106 -0.16 0.31 16.00
N LYS A 107 -0.29 -0.99 15.82
CA LYS A 107 0.49 -2.01 16.53
C LYS A 107 1.33 -2.80 15.56
N ASP A 108 2.64 -2.61 15.66
CA ASP A 108 3.64 -3.28 14.86
C ASP A 108 4.63 -3.99 15.77
N LYS A 109 4.29 -5.24 16.07
CA LYS A 109 5.09 -6.05 17.00
C LYS A 109 6.49 -6.38 16.48
N LEU A 110 6.67 -6.45 15.16
CA LEU A 110 7.95 -6.83 14.56
C LEU A 110 8.95 -5.68 14.61
N ARG A 111 8.46 -4.43 14.45
CA ARG A 111 9.29 -3.23 14.55
C ARG A 111 9.26 -2.58 15.93
N GLY A 112 8.50 -3.16 16.88
CA GLY A 112 8.34 -2.59 18.21
C GLY A 112 7.67 -1.21 18.20
N ARG A 113 6.85 -0.91 17.18
CA ARG A 113 6.21 0.40 17.01
C ARG A 113 4.74 0.32 17.43
N ASP A 114 4.47 0.85 18.61
CA ASP A 114 3.12 1.11 19.06
C ASP A 114 2.91 2.63 19.07
N ALA A 115 1.95 3.11 18.29
CA ALA A 115 1.66 4.54 18.17
C ALA A 115 0.15 4.79 18.23
N SER A 116 -0.24 5.94 18.81
CA SER A 116 -1.63 6.38 18.91
C SER A 116 -1.79 7.73 18.24
N PHE A 117 -2.93 7.94 17.57
CA PHE A 117 -3.25 9.13 16.78
C PHE A 117 -4.68 9.57 17.09
N ASP A 118 -4.91 10.87 17.04
CA ASP A 118 -6.23 11.45 17.33
C ASP A 118 -7.16 11.41 16.11
N THR A 119 -6.61 11.33 14.89
CA THR A 119 -7.38 11.28 13.65
C THR A 119 -7.03 10.08 12.79
N LEU A 120 -8.01 9.59 12.00
CA LEU A 120 -7.80 8.52 11.04
C LEU A 120 -6.74 8.89 9.99
N GLU A 121 -6.78 10.13 9.52
CA GLU A 121 -5.84 10.64 8.54
C GLU A 121 -4.39 10.52 9.02
N GLN A 122 -4.10 10.98 10.24
CA GLN A 122 -2.76 10.86 10.85
C GLN A 122 -2.33 9.39 10.97
N ALA A 123 -3.26 8.52 11.39
CA ALA A 123 -2.98 7.09 11.50
C ALA A 123 -2.69 6.44 10.15
N LEU A 124 -3.44 6.78 9.09
CA LEU A 124 -3.22 6.25 7.74
C LEU A 124 -1.90 6.75 7.14
N ILE A 125 -1.54 8.02 7.34
CA ILE A 125 -0.23 8.56 6.96
C ILE A 125 0.88 7.77 7.66
N ALA A 126 0.79 7.59 8.97
CA ALA A 126 1.79 6.86 9.74
C ALA A 126 1.86 5.37 9.38
N ALA A 127 0.71 4.75 9.07
CA ALA A 127 0.63 3.37 8.59
C ALA A 127 1.32 3.18 7.23
N GLY A 128 1.23 4.19 6.35
CA GLY A 128 1.82 4.17 5.01
C GLY A 128 3.31 4.52 4.97
N VAL A 129 3.92 4.98 6.07
CA VAL A 129 5.35 5.37 6.10
C VAL A 129 6.20 4.25 6.67
N ILE A 130 7.11 3.74 5.86
CA ILE A 130 8.11 2.74 6.21
C ILE A 130 9.48 3.41 6.19
N THR A 131 10.22 3.32 7.30
CA THR A 131 11.53 3.96 7.45
C THR A 131 12.55 2.96 7.97
N ASP A 132 13.71 2.90 7.33
CA ASP A 132 14.90 2.11 7.73
C ASP A 132 14.58 0.65 8.07
N LEU A 133 13.64 0.06 7.33
CA LEU A 133 13.21 -1.31 7.54
C LEU A 133 14.22 -2.28 6.93
N VAL A 134 14.98 -2.99 7.74
CA VAL A 134 15.86 -4.08 7.26
C VAL A 134 14.98 -5.19 6.67
N VAL A 135 15.14 -5.44 5.38
CA VAL A 135 14.33 -6.43 4.64
C VAL A 135 15.09 -7.72 4.34
N PHE A 136 16.41 -7.65 4.16
CA PHE A 136 17.25 -8.83 3.96
C PHE A 136 18.76 -8.54 4.13
N ASN A 137 19.58 -9.61 4.18
CA ASN A 137 21.03 -9.50 4.25
C ASN A 137 21.66 -9.62 2.85
N ALA A 138 22.71 -8.85 2.59
CA ALA A 138 23.40 -8.79 1.30
C ALA A 138 23.97 -10.18 0.87
N GLU A 139 24.34 -11.03 1.83
CA GLU A 139 24.83 -12.40 1.58
C GLU A 139 23.80 -13.31 0.89
N GLN A 140 22.51 -12.98 0.92
CA GLN A 140 21.47 -13.73 0.23
C GLN A 140 21.51 -13.54 -1.30
N LEU A 141 22.24 -12.51 -1.76
CA LEU A 141 22.40 -12.22 -3.19
C LEU A 141 23.77 -12.65 -3.69
N LYS A 142 23.78 -13.28 -4.86
CA LYS A 142 25.04 -13.65 -5.55
C LYS A 142 25.62 -12.43 -6.28
N PRO A 143 26.95 -12.24 -6.27
CA PRO A 143 27.59 -11.22 -7.10
C PRO A 143 27.31 -11.48 -8.59
N GLU A 144 27.33 -10.41 -9.40
CA GLU A 144 27.20 -10.45 -10.87
C GLU A 144 25.86 -11.01 -11.40
N VAL A 145 24.84 -11.11 -10.53
CA VAL A 145 23.47 -11.49 -10.92
C VAL A 145 22.56 -10.29 -10.82
N GLU A 146 21.75 -10.05 -11.86
CA GLU A 146 20.73 -9.01 -11.84
C GLU A 146 19.50 -9.49 -11.07
N TYR A 147 18.95 -8.61 -10.24
CA TYR A 147 17.77 -8.87 -9.45
C TYR A 147 16.75 -7.76 -9.63
N GLU A 148 15.50 -8.12 -9.57
CA GLU A 148 14.36 -7.21 -9.47
C GLU A 148 13.81 -7.24 -8.04
N ALA A 149 13.70 -6.09 -7.40
CA ALA A 149 12.99 -5.94 -6.15
C ALA A 149 11.55 -5.53 -6.41
N GLN A 150 10.65 -5.98 -5.56
CA GLN A 150 9.25 -5.57 -5.61
C GLN A 150 8.67 -5.40 -4.21
N VAL A 151 7.76 -4.45 -4.07
CA VAL A 151 7.07 -4.16 -2.82
C VAL A 151 5.59 -3.88 -3.07
N ARG A 152 4.75 -4.27 -2.14
CA ARG A 152 3.34 -3.85 -2.06
C ARG A 152 2.89 -3.77 -0.62
N LEU A 153 1.88 -2.94 -0.39
CA LEU A 153 1.14 -2.88 0.86
C LEU A 153 -0.30 -3.33 0.61
N ARG A 154 -0.84 -4.18 1.48
CA ARG A 154 -2.22 -4.69 1.34
C ARG A 154 -2.90 -4.90 2.68
N LEU A 155 -4.22 -4.87 2.67
CA LEU A 155 -5.07 -5.35 3.75
C LEU A 155 -5.14 -6.89 3.66
N GLU A 156 -4.87 -7.59 4.77
CA GLU A 156 -4.92 -9.05 4.84
C GLU A 156 -6.31 -9.52 5.27
N ALA A 157 -7.14 -9.91 4.31
CA ALA A 157 -8.50 -10.36 4.59
C ALA A 157 -8.57 -11.55 5.56
N GLY A 158 -7.61 -12.47 5.49
CA GLY A 158 -7.50 -13.60 6.40
C GLY A 158 -7.24 -13.24 7.87
N GLY A 159 -6.79 -12.02 8.13
CA GLY A 159 -6.60 -11.49 9.49
C GLY A 159 -7.80 -10.77 10.08
N LEU A 160 -8.90 -10.63 9.34
CA LEU A 160 -10.17 -10.06 9.80
C LEU A 160 -10.94 -11.04 10.70
N PRO A 161 -11.92 -10.57 11.49
CA PRO A 161 -12.87 -11.45 12.17
C PRO A 161 -13.61 -12.36 11.18
N SER A 162 -13.90 -13.61 11.58
CA SER A 162 -14.44 -14.66 10.68
C SER A 162 -15.71 -14.25 9.90
N ALA A 163 -16.59 -13.45 10.53
CA ALA A 163 -17.79 -12.94 9.87
C ALA A 163 -17.48 -12.02 8.67
N LEU A 164 -16.40 -11.21 8.79
CA LEU A 164 -15.97 -10.30 7.73
C LEU A 164 -15.08 -10.99 6.69
N GLN A 165 -14.42 -12.09 7.05
CA GLN A 165 -13.65 -12.88 6.07
C GLN A 165 -14.54 -13.43 4.96
N LEU A 166 -15.75 -13.90 5.30
CA LEU A 166 -16.70 -14.39 4.31
C LEU A 166 -17.17 -13.26 3.39
N GLU A 167 -17.50 -12.10 3.96
CA GLU A 167 -17.88 -10.91 3.18
C GLU A 167 -16.74 -10.44 2.26
N ALA A 168 -15.49 -10.51 2.76
CA ALA A 168 -14.30 -10.14 1.99
C ALA A 168 -14.02 -11.09 0.82
N LEU A 169 -14.42 -12.36 0.92
CA LEU A 169 -14.31 -13.32 -0.19
C LEU A 169 -15.40 -13.13 -1.26
N GLU A 170 -16.55 -12.59 -0.89
CA GLU A 170 -17.69 -12.37 -1.78
C GLU A 170 -17.74 -10.97 -2.41
N SER A 171 -16.88 -10.05 -1.96
CA SER A 171 -16.95 -8.64 -2.35
C SER A 171 -15.57 -8.00 -2.40
N ASP A 172 -15.26 -7.32 -3.51
CA ASP A 172 -14.03 -6.54 -3.73
C ASP A 172 -13.90 -5.33 -2.79
N LYS A 173 -14.93 -5.04 -1.98
CA LYS A 173 -14.93 -3.89 -1.05
C LYS A 173 -13.85 -3.94 0.02
N TRP A 174 -13.34 -5.13 0.31
CA TRP A 174 -12.26 -5.39 1.27
C TRP A 174 -10.91 -5.62 0.60
N GLU A 175 -10.88 -5.61 -0.73
CA GLU A 175 -9.64 -5.75 -1.50
C GLU A 175 -8.90 -4.41 -1.57
N VAL A 176 -8.14 -4.11 -0.52
CA VAL A 176 -7.33 -2.90 -0.42
C VAL A 176 -5.88 -3.28 -0.55
N SER A 177 -5.30 -3.05 -1.72
CA SER A 177 -3.89 -3.34 -1.99
C SER A 177 -3.30 -2.35 -2.98
N SER A 178 -2.00 -2.05 -2.84
CA SER A 178 -1.27 -1.42 -3.93
C SER A 178 -0.97 -2.44 -5.03
N PRO A 179 -0.76 -2.02 -6.28
CA PRO A 179 -0.05 -2.85 -7.24
C PRO A 179 1.36 -3.15 -6.73
N TRP A 180 1.99 -4.22 -7.26
CA TRP A 180 3.40 -4.45 -7.05
C TRP A 180 4.21 -3.33 -7.69
N TYR A 181 4.98 -2.58 -6.89
CA TYR A 181 5.97 -1.64 -7.38
C TYR A 181 7.30 -2.40 -7.58
N ARG A 182 7.82 -2.40 -8.81
CA ARG A 182 8.99 -3.20 -9.23
C ARG A 182 10.10 -2.31 -9.75
N TRP A 183 11.34 -2.67 -9.46
CA TRP A 183 12.52 -1.99 -10.00
C TRP A 183 13.72 -2.93 -10.06
N VAL A 184 14.61 -2.69 -11.02
CA VAL A 184 15.90 -3.36 -11.09
C VAL A 184 16.79 -2.83 -9.97
N MET A 185 17.43 -3.72 -9.24
CA MET A 185 18.34 -3.34 -8.16
C MET A 185 19.67 -2.86 -8.74
N GLU A 186 20.03 -1.60 -8.46
CA GLU A 186 21.36 -1.08 -8.72
C GLU A 186 22.32 -1.56 -7.62
N ARG A 187 23.51 -1.99 -8.02
CA ARG A 187 24.58 -2.42 -7.11
C ARG A 187 25.77 -1.53 -7.23
#